data_87e5ad25bf7b5a8220f05c21a7790882
#
_entry.id   87e5ad25bf7b5a8220f05c21a7790882
#
_cell.length_a   1.000
_cell.length_b   1.000
_cell.length_c   1.000
_cell.angle_alpha   90.00
_cell.angle_beta   90.00
_cell.angle_gamma   90.00
#
_symmetry.space_group_name_H-M   'P 1'
#
loop_
_entity.id
_entity.type
_entity.pdbx_description
1 polymer ?
#
loop_
_entity_poly.entity_id
_entity_poly.type
_entity_poly.pdbx_seq_one_letter_code
_entity_poly.pdbx_strand_id
1 'polypeptide(L)'
;MIISEPAEPVSQYKEEISMSLVPYVIEQTSRGERSYDIYSRLLKDRIIFLGEEVNETSASIVVAQLLFLESEDPEKDIHLYINSPGGVITAGMAIYDTMNFVKCDVSTVCIGMAASMGAFLLAGGAKGKRFALPNAEIMIHQPAGGAQGQATEIEITARHILATKEKMARI
;
A
#
# COMPACT_ATOMS: atom_id res chain seq x y z
N MET A 1 -57.20 15.14 -20.48
CA MET A 1 -56.56 13.87 -20.90
C MET A 1 -55.06 14.08 -20.74
N ILE A 2 -54.54 13.67 -19.58
CA ILE A 2 -53.12 13.84 -19.21
C ILE A 2 -52.44 12.55 -19.57
N ILE A 3 -51.52 12.62 -20.55
CA ILE A 3 -50.71 11.44 -20.95
C ILE A 3 -49.48 11.45 -20.04
N SER A 4 -49.39 10.47 -19.14
CA SER A 4 -48.20 10.23 -18.34
C SER A 4 -47.16 9.50 -19.19
N GLU A 5 -45.99 10.08 -19.34
CA GLU A 5 -44.83 9.41 -19.94
C GLU A 5 -44.38 8.24 -19.07
N PRO A 6 -43.95 7.12 -19.67
CA PRO A 6 -43.42 6.01 -18.92
C PRO A 6 -42.02 6.35 -18.36
N ALA A 7 -41.83 6.03 -17.08
CA ALA A 7 -40.54 6.16 -16.43
C ALA A 7 -39.48 5.28 -17.12
N GLU A 8 -38.33 5.89 -17.42
CA GLU A 8 -37.18 5.16 -17.95
C GLU A 8 -36.70 4.09 -16.96
N PRO A 9 -36.26 2.91 -17.44
CA PRO A 9 -35.75 1.88 -16.57
C PRO A 9 -34.40 2.31 -15.97
N VAL A 10 -34.32 2.23 -14.64
CA VAL A 10 -33.08 2.42 -13.89
C VAL A 10 -32.03 1.44 -14.43
N SER A 11 -31.03 1.99 -15.13
CA SER A 11 -29.88 1.26 -15.60
C SER A 11 -29.19 0.64 -14.38
N GLN A 12 -29.29 -0.68 -14.24
CA GLN A 12 -28.45 -1.43 -13.30
C GLN A 12 -27.02 -1.32 -13.80
N TYR A 13 -26.22 -0.49 -13.15
CA TYR A 13 -24.77 -0.55 -13.26
C TYR A 13 -24.32 -1.92 -12.76
N LYS A 14 -24.08 -2.84 -13.69
CA LYS A 14 -23.24 -4.00 -13.40
C LYS A 14 -21.83 -3.47 -13.16
N GLU A 15 -21.41 -3.41 -11.91
CA GLU A 15 -20.00 -3.38 -11.60
C GLU A 15 -19.39 -4.67 -12.15
N GLU A 16 -18.75 -4.56 -13.32
CA GLU A 16 -17.85 -5.60 -13.78
C GLU A 16 -16.68 -5.63 -12.81
N ILE A 17 -16.69 -6.60 -11.91
CA ILE A 17 -15.52 -6.94 -11.10
C ILE A 17 -14.47 -7.44 -12.10
N SER A 18 -13.61 -6.53 -12.54
CA SER A 18 -12.41 -6.87 -13.29
C SER A 18 -11.47 -7.63 -12.34
N MET A 19 -11.65 -8.93 -12.27
CA MET A 19 -10.66 -9.80 -11.62
C MET A 19 -9.43 -9.79 -12.51
N SER A 20 -8.40 -9.06 -12.09
CA SER A 20 -7.08 -9.17 -12.70
C SER A 20 -6.63 -10.62 -12.61
N LEU A 21 -6.40 -11.26 -13.76
CA LEU A 21 -5.86 -12.61 -13.81
C LEU A 21 -4.43 -12.56 -13.25
N VAL A 22 -4.25 -13.10 -12.04
CA VAL A 22 -2.92 -13.28 -11.45
C VAL A 22 -2.30 -14.52 -12.11
N PRO A 23 -1.18 -14.39 -12.84
CA PRO A 23 -0.55 -15.52 -13.50
C PRO A 23 0.06 -16.51 -12.50
N TYR A 24 0.03 -17.79 -12.88
CA TYR A 24 0.66 -18.86 -12.11
C TYR A 24 1.99 -19.27 -12.74
N VAL A 25 2.94 -19.62 -11.89
CA VAL A 25 4.27 -20.16 -12.27
C VAL A 25 4.40 -21.57 -11.74
N ILE A 26 4.92 -22.48 -12.56
CA ILE A 26 5.19 -23.86 -12.17
C ILE A 26 6.70 -24.01 -11.98
N GLU A 27 7.11 -24.37 -10.75
CA GLU A 27 8.49 -24.75 -10.46
C GLU A 27 8.63 -26.27 -10.41
N GLN A 28 9.62 -26.79 -11.14
CA GLN A 28 10.04 -28.18 -11.01
C GLN A 28 11.07 -28.31 -9.88
N THR A 29 10.78 -29.15 -8.91
CA THR A 29 11.68 -29.46 -7.80
C THR A 29 11.99 -30.95 -7.78
N SER A 30 13.02 -31.35 -7.01
CA SER A 30 13.34 -32.77 -6.81
C SER A 30 12.20 -33.59 -6.17
N ARG A 31 11.16 -32.92 -5.64
CA ARG A 31 9.98 -33.51 -4.99
C ARG A 31 8.71 -33.40 -5.85
N GLY A 32 8.84 -33.00 -7.12
CA GLY A 32 7.72 -32.81 -8.06
C GLY A 32 7.46 -31.33 -8.41
N GLU A 33 6.37 -31.09 -9.12
CA GLU A 33 5.96 -29.77 -9.55
C GLU A 33 5.19 -29.06 -8.45
N ARG A 34 5.47 -27.73 -8.31
CA ARG A 34 4.72 -26.84 -7.43
C ARG A 34 4.24 -25.63 -8.21
N SER A 35 2.95 -25.33 -8.09
CA SER A 35 2.33 -24.15 -8.68
C SER A 35 2.25 -23.03 -7.63
N TYR A 36 2.62 -21.81 -8.03
CA TYR A 36 2.51 -20.59 -7.23
C TYR A 36 1.85 -19.50 -8.08
N ASP A 37 1.02 -18.66 -7.48
CA ASP A 37 0.75 -17.37 -8.10
C ASP A 37 2.02 -16.51 -8.11
N ILE A 38 2.08 -15.52 -9.01
CA ILE A 38 3.32 -14.75 -9.22
C ILE A 38 3.76 -14.01 -7.94
N TYR A 39 2.82 -13.48 -7.14
CA TYR A 39 3.17 -12.76 -5.91
C TYR A 39 3.71 -13.70 -4.84
N SER A 40 3.09 -14.86 -4.64
CA SER A 40 3.60 -15.91 -3.74
C SER A 40 4.98 -16.41 -4.18
N ARG A 41 5.22 -16.48 -5.49
CA ARG A 41 6.54 -16.87 -6.01
C ARG A 41 7.61 -15.80 -5.71
N LEU A 42 7.29 -14.53 -5.93
CA LEU A 42 8.18 -13.41 -5.63
C LEU A 42 8.44 -13.25 -4.14
N LEU A 43 7.44 -13.53 -3.29
CA LEU A 43 7.60 -13.52 -1.84
C LEU A 43 8.68 -14.50 -1.36
N LYS A 44 8.86 -15.65 -2.01
CA LYS A 44 9.99 -16.58 -1.72
C LYS A 44 11.35 -15.94 -1.95
N ASP A 45 11.44 -14.98 -2.87
CA ASP A 45 12.66 -14.20 -3.11
C ASP A 45 12.68 -12.91 -2.27
N ARG A 46 11.82 -12.84 -1.24
CA ARG A 46 11.70 -11.73 -0.27
C ARG A 46 11.25 -10.42 -0.90
N ILE A 47 10.47 -10.50 -1.97
CA ILE A 47 9.93 -9.37 -2.72
C ILE A 47 8.46 -9.18 -2.35
N ILE A 48 8.11 -7.97 -1.92
CA ILE A 48 6.75 -7.52 -1.60
C ILE A 48 6.38 -6.41 -2.57
N PHE A 49 5.13 -6.39 -3.05
CA PHE A 49 4.59 -5.32 -3.88
C PHE A 49 3.50 -4.54 -3.14
N LEU A 50 3.68 -3.22 -3.10
CA LEU A 50 2.62 -2.26 -2.81
C LEU A 50 2.27 -1.56 -4.12
N GLY A 51 1.35 -2.16 -4.90
CA GLY A 51 0.97 -1.74 -6.25
C GLY A 51 -0.38 -1.03 -6.32
N GLU A 52 -0.91 -0.57 -5.20
CA GLU A 52 -2.24 0.03 -5.09
C GLU A 52 -2.28 1.14 -4.05
N GLU A 53 -3.47 1.70 -3.81
CA GLU A 53 -3.70 2.67 -2.75
C GLU A 53 -3.41 2.05 -1.36
N VAL A 54 -2.81 2.86 -0.48
CA VAL A 54 -2.58 2.48 0.92
C VAL A 54 -3.90 2.56 1.69
N ASN A 55 -4.44 1.42 2.05
CA ASN A 55 -5.66 1.25 2.84
C ASN A 55 -5.48 0.13 3.88
N GLU A 56 -6.50 -0.15 4.68
CA GLU A 56 -6.43 -1.15 5.74
C GLU A 56 -6.12 -2.55 5.20
N THR A 57 -6.65 -2.89 4.03
CA THR A 57 -6.45 -4.21 3.41
C THR A 57 -5.03 -4.34 2.87
N SER A 58 -4.57 -3.40 2.05
CA SER A 58 -3.21 -3.42 1.49
C SER A 58 -2.16 -3.36 2.59
N ALA A 59 -2.38 -2.56 3.64
CA ALA A 59 -1.48 -2.48 4.78
C ALA A 59 -1.41 -3.80 5.55
N SER A 60 -2.54 -4.44 5.82
CA SER A 60 -2.57 -5.73 6.52
C SER A 60 -1.82 -6.82 5.74
N ILE A 61 -1.93 -6.84 4.42
CA ILE A 61 -1.22 -7.79 3.56
C ILE A 61 0.29 -7.53 3.61
N VAL A 62 0.73 -6.29 3.46
CA VAL A 62 2.17 -5.93 3.52
C VAL A 62 2.76 -6.24 4.90
N VAL A 63 2.06 -5.87 5.97
CA VAL A 63 2.47 -6.18 7.36
C VAL A 63 2.62 -7.68 7.58
N ALA A 64 1.64 -8.49 7.15
CA ALA A 64 1.71 -9.94 7.28
C ALA A 64 2.90 -10.53 6.50
N GLN A 65 3.20 -10.02 5.32
CA GLN A 65 4.34 -10.45 4.51
C GLN A 65 5.68 -10.06 5.16
N LEU A 66 5.80 -8.86 5.74
CA LEU A 66 7.00 -8.43 6.47
C LEU A 66 7.29 -9.36 7.67
N LEU A 67 6.27 -9.63 8.48
CA LEU A 67 6.39 -10.52 9.64
C LEU A 67 6.71 -11.96 9.24
N PHE A 68 6.09 -12.45 8.17
CA PHE A 68 6.37 -13.79 7.63
C PHE A 68 7.84 -13.90 7.19
N LEU A 69 8.34 -12.93 6.41
CA LEU A 69 9.71 -12.95 5.91
C LEU A 69 10.74 -12.79 7.01
N GLU A 70 10.46 -11.99 8.06
CA GLU A 70 11.33 -11.95 9.25
C GLU A 70 11.41 -13.32 9.93
N SER A 71 10.27 -14.01 10.08
CA SER A 71 10.26 -15.34 10.72
C SER A 71 11.02 -16.41 9.94
N GLU A 72 11.10 -16.28 8.61
CA GLU A 72 11.86 -17.20 7.75
C GLU A 72 13.38 -16.98 7.85
N ASP A 73 13.83 -15.74 7.82
CA ASP A 73 15.26 -15.40 7.92
C ASP A 73 15.44 -13.92 8.32
N PRO A 74 15.74 -13.63 9.58
CA PRO A 74 15.87 -12.25 10.07
C PRO A 74 17.14 -11.52 9.60
N GLU A 75 18.09 -12.24 8.99
CA GLU A 75 19.39 -11.67 8.56
C GLU A 75 19.37 -11.19 7.10
N LYS A 76 18.35 -11.58 6.33
CA LYS A 76 18.26 -11.21 4.91
C LYS A 76 17.34 -10.04 4.68
N ASP A 77 17.72 -9.16 3.78
CA ASP A 77 16.93 -8.00 3.37
C ASP A 77 15.57 -8.41 2.81
N ILE A 78 14.59 -7.55 3.02
CA ILE A 78 13.27 -7.58 2.39
C ILE A 78 13.22 -6.47 1.35
N HIS A 79 12.64 -6.73 0.17
CA HIS A 79 12.53 -5.76 -0.91
C HIS A 79 11.07 -5.35 -1.11
N LEU A 80 10.73 -4.11 -0.72
CA LEU A 80 9.41 -3.53 -0.90
C LEU A 80 9.38 -2.66 -2.16
N TYR A 81 8.70 -3.15 -3.21
CA TYR A 81 8.45 -2.42 -4.44
C TYR A 81 7.18 -1.59 -4.31
N ILE A 82 7.27 -0.30 -4.63
CA ILE A 82 6.19 0.67 -4.41
C ILE A 82 5.78 1.28 -5.76
N ASN A 83 4.49 1.12 -6.09
CA ASN A 83 3.79 1.81 -7.16
C ASN A 83 2.42 2.24 -6.63
N SER A 84 2.39 3.32 -5.84
CA SER A 84 1.22 3.70 -5.05
C SER A 84 1.00 5.21 -5.08
N PRO A 85 -0.26 5.66 -5.25
CA PRO A 85 -0.63 7.07 -5.09
C PRO A 85 -0.63 7.54 -3.63
N GLY A 86 -0.36 6.65 -2.67
CA GLY A 86 -0.53 6.89 -1.25
C GLY A 86 -1.90 6.46 -0.75
N GLY A 87 -2.42 7.12 0.28
CA GLY A 87 -3.74 6.82 0.84
C GLY A 87 -3.83 7.08 2.33
N VAL A 88 -4.45 6.17 3.08
CA VAL A 88 -4.77 6.32 4.51
C VAL A 88 -3.50 6.36 5.36
N ILE A 89 -3.32 7.45 6.11
CA ILE A 89 -2.11 7.69 6.92
C ILE A 89 -1.95 6.60 7.99
N THR A 90 -2.99 6.23 8.71
CA THR A 90 -2.92 5.20 9.77
C THR A 90 -2.53 3.84 9.22
N ALA A 91 -3.03 3.47 8.05
CA ALA A 91 -2.66 2.25 7.34
C ALA A 91 -1.18 2.27 6.91
N GLY A 92 -0.73 3.40 6.34
CA GLY A 92 0.68 3.58 5.98
C GLY A 92 1.62 3.57 7.19
N MET A 93 1.20 4.14 8.32
CA MET A 93 1.98 4.09 9.56
C MET A 93 2.11 2.66 10.10
N ALA A 94 1.09 1.81 9.94
CA ALA A 94 1.20 0.40 10.31
C ALA A 94 2.29 -0.32 9.51
N ILE A 95 2.39 -0.06 8.20
CA ILE A 95 3.48 -0.58 7.37
C ILE A 95 4.83 -0.03 7.85
N TYR A 96 4.93 1.29 7.99
CA TYR A 96 6.17 1.97 8.41
C TYR A 96 6.69 1.45 9.75
N ASP A 97 5.82 1.39 10.76
CA ASP A 97 6.20 0.91 12.09
C ASP A 97 6.64 -0.57 12.02
N THR A 98 6.00 -1.39 11.20
CA THR A 98 6.41 -2.78 10.99
C THR A 98 7.76 -2.89 10.28
N MET A 99 8.03 -2.06 9.26
CA MET A 99 9.33 -1.99 8.60
C MET A 99 10.47 -1.68 9.59
N ASN A 100 10.20 -0.87 10.61
CA ASN A 100 11.16 -0.53 11.66
C ASN A 100 11.19 -1.55 12.82
N PHE A 101 10.14 -2.35 12.97
CA PHE A 101 10.04 -3.36 14.04
C PHE A 101 10.76 -4.66 13.68
N VAL A 102 10.68 -5.09 12.41
CA VAL A 102 11.38 -6.29 11.94
C VAL A 102 12.89 -6.10 11.99
N LYS A 103 13.63 -7.17 12.23
CA LYS A 103 15.10 -7.14 12.32
C LYS A 103 15.77 -7.04 10.96
N CYS A 104 15.09 -7.50 9.91
CA CYS A 104 15.58 -7.40 8.54
C CYS A 104 15.67 -5.94 8.10
N ASP A 105 16.68 -5.58 7.33
CA ASP A 105 16.65 -4.33 6.58
C ASP A 105 15.58 -4.39 5.50
N VAL A 106 14.69 -3.39 5.45
CA VAL A 106 13.69 -3.26 4.39
C VAL A 106 14.21 -2.28 3.34
N SER A 107 14.60 -2.82 2.19
CA SER A 107 14.95 -2.06 0.99
C SER A 107 13.67 -1.60 0.29
N THR A 108 13.59 -0.36 -0.13
CA THR A 108 12.44 0.20 -0.84
C THR A 108 12.81 0.62 -2.26
N VAL A 109 11.95 0.31 -3.23
CA VAL A 109 12.17 0.59 -4.65
C VAL A 109 10.92 1.23 -5.24
N CYS A 110 11.00 2.49 -5.66
CA CYS A 110 9.91 3.12 -6.41
C CYS A 110 9.91 2.64 -7.86
N ILE A 111 8.79 2.08 -8.29
CA ILE A 111 8.50 1.70 -9.67
C ILE A 111 7.24 2.46 -10.12
N GLY A 112 7.30 3.21 -11.22
CA GLY A 112 6.17 4.04 -11.65
C GLY A 112 5.95 5.25 -10.74
N MET A 113 5.25 5.09 -9.62
CA MET A 113 4.94 6.21 -8.72
C MET A 113 5.06 5.85 -7.26
N ALA A 114 5.60 6.78 -6.46
CA ALA A 114 5.46 6.78 -5.00
C ALA A 114 4.97 8.16 -4.56
N ALA A 115 3.67 8.29 -4.30
CA ALA A 115 3.07 9.57 -3.92
C ALA A 115 2.54 9.55 -2.48
N SER A 116 2.55 10.71 -1.81
CA SER A 116 1.97 10.88 -0.47
C SER A 116 2.48 9.82 0.53
N MET A 117 1.60 8.97 1.09
CA MET A 117 2.02 7.84 1.95
C MET A 117 2.96 6.86 1.26
N GLY A 118 2.84 6.68 -0.07
CA GLY A 118 3.79 5.87 -0.84
C GLY A 118 5.21 6.47 -0.81
N ALA A 119 5.35 7.79 -0.95
CA ALA A 119 6.64 8.48 -0.81
C ALA A 119 7.19 8.40 0.62
N PHE A 120 6.32 8.48 1.61
CA PHE A 120 6.69 8.31 3.02
C PHE A 120 7.27 6.92 3.29
N LEU A 121 6.60 5.86 2.80
CA LEU A 121 7.08 4.49 2.92
C LEU A 121 8.40 4.28 2.15
N LEU A 122 8.55 4.87 0.97
CA LEU A 122 9.80 4.84 0.22
C LEU A 122 10.95 5.44 1.03
N ALA A 123 10.71 6.59 1.65
CA ALA A 123 11.69 7.27 2.51
C ALA A 123 12.00 6.46 3.78
N GLY A 124 11.05 5.64 4.25
CA GLY A 124 11.19 4.76 5.41
C GLY A 124 12.09 3.55 5.21
N GLY A 125 12.56 3.27 3.99
CA GLY A 125 13.49 2.18 3.72
C GLY A 125 14.83 2.35 4.43
N ALA A 126 15.54 1.24 4.63
CA ALA A 126 16.84 1.22 5.30
C ALA A 126 17.84 2.16 4.63
N LYS A 127 18.73 2.77 5.42
CA LYS A 127 19.72 3.75 4.94
C LYS A 127 20.62 3.13 3.86
N GLY A 128 20.68 3.76 2.70
CA GLY A 128 21.47 3.29 1.54
C GLY A 128 20.77 2.21 0.71
N LYS A 129 19.53 1.79 1.10
CA LYS A 129 18.75 0.77 0.41
C LYS A 129 17.41 1.31 -0.11
N ARG A 130 17.37 2.60 -0.48
CA ARG A 130 16.23 3.29 -1.06
C ARG A 130 16.51 3.63 -2.52
N PHE A 131 15.69 3.16 -3.42
CA PHE A 131 15.90 3.24 -4.86
C PHE A 131 14.67 3.78 -5.59
N ALA A 132 14.88 4.34 -6.75
CA ALA A 132 13.82 4.66 -7.71
C ALA A 132 14.30 4.28 -9.11
N LEU A 133 13.43 3.74 -9.95
CA LEU A 133 13.75 3.50 -11.34
C LEU A 133 13.81 4.83 -12.12
N PRO A 134 14.54 4.89 -13.24
CA PRO A 134 14.83 6.16 -13.94
C PRO A 134 13.61 6.98 -14.35
N ASN A 135 12.48 6.33 -14.60
CA ASN A 135 11.22 6.98 -15.01
C ASN A 135 10.18 7.02 -13.87
N ALA A 136 10.57 6.70 -12.63
CA ALA A 136 9.68 6.74 -11.50
C ALA A 136 9.44 8.17 -11.04
N GLU A 137 8.22 8.46 -10.62
CA GLU A 137 7.80 9.73 -10.05
C GLU A 137 7.64 9.63 -8.55
N ILE A 138 8.17 10.60 -7.82
CA ILE A 138 8.05 10.68 -6.36
C ILE A 138 7.39 12.01 -6.02
N MET A 139 6.25 11.97 -5.31
CA MET A 139 5.53 13.16 -4.90
C MET A 139 5.25 13.12 -3.40
N ILE A 140 5.68 14.17 -2.69
CA ILE A 140 5.41 14.34 -1.28
C ILE A 140 4.60 15.62 -1.04
N HIS A 141 3.64 15.55 -0.16
CA HIS A 141 2.86 16.68 0.32
C HIS A 141 2.48 16.49 1.79
N GLN A 142 2.07 17.59 2.43
CA GLN A 142 1.59 17.52 3.81
C GLN A 142 0.27 16.73 3.89
N PRO A 143 -0.08 16.19 5.08
CA PRO A 143 -1.37 15.54 5.29
C PRO A 143 -2.53 16.43 4.88
N ALA A 144 -3.49 15.85 4.16
CA ALA A 144 -4.75 16.47 3.81
C ALA A 144 -5.89 15.80 4.58
N GLY A 145 -6.89 16.56 4.92
CA GLY A 145 -8.09 16.06 5.60
C GLY A 145 -9.13 17.16 5.73
N GLY A 146 -10.34 16.76 6.12
CA GLY A 146 -11.44 17.67 6.34
C GLY A 146 -12.35 17.15 7.44
N ALA A 147 -13.21 18.03 7.96
CA ALA A 147 -14.23 17.67 8.92
C ALA A 147 -15.52 18.41 8.60
N GLN A 148 -16.64 17.74 8.86
CA GLN A 148 -17.97 18.32 8.77
C GLN A 148 -18.74 17.87 10.03
N GLY A 149 -19.50 18.78 10.64
CA GLY A 149 -20.25 18.49 11.86
C GLY A 149 -20.33 19.70 12.79
N GLN A 150 -20.49 19.47 14.06
CA GLN A 150 -20.53 20.53 15.09
C GLN A 150 -19.16 21.19 15.25
N ALA A 151 -19.13 22.47 15.68
CA ALA A 151 -17.89 23.22 15.82
C ALA A 151 -16.83 22.51 16.64
N THR A 152 -17.20 21.86 17.74
CA THR A 152 -16.28 21.09 18.60
C THR A 152 -15.68 19.89 17.87
N GLU A 153 -16.47 19.17 17.05
CA GLU A 153 -16.00 18.02 16.27
C GLU A 153 -14.99 18.47 15.20
N ILE A 154 -15.28 19.59 14.53
CA ILE A 154 -14.37 20.20 13.56
C ILE A 154 -13.06 20.60 14.22
N GLU A 155 -13.10 21.21 15.41
CA GLU A 155 -11.92 21.60 16.17
C GLU A 155 -11.07 20.39 16.56
N ILE A 156 -11.68 19.31 17.08
CA ILE A 156 -10.98 18.07 17.45
C ILE A 156 -10.28 17.47 16.22
N THR A 157 -10.99 17.37 15.10
CA THR A 157 -10.43 16.82 13.85
C THR A 157 -9.29 17.68 13.33
N ALA A 158 -9.43 19.01 13.33
CA ALA A 158 -8.36 19.92 12.90
C ALA A 158 -7.11 19.76 13.77
N ARG A 159 -7.25 19.69 15.09
CA ARG A 159 -6.14 19.43 16.01
C ARG A 159 -5.45 18.09 15.72
N HIS A 160 -6.24 17.05 15.46
CA HIS A 160 -5.68 15.73 15.10
C HIS A 160 -4.87 15.77 13.81
N ILE A 161 -5.38 16.45 12.76
CA ILE A 161 -4.65 16.61 11.48
C ILE A 161 -3.33 17.36 11.71
N LEU A 162 -3.33 18.43 12.50
CA LEU A 162 -2.12 19.20 12.82
C LEU A 162 -1.10 18.36 13.60
N ALA A 163 -1.54 17.62 14.61
CA ALA A 163 -0.68 16.71 15.37
C ALA A 163 -0.08 15.61 14.49
N THR A 164 -0.87 15.05 13.57
CA THR A 164 -0.42 14.07 12.58
C THR A 164 0.65 14.66 11.66
N LYS A 165 0.44 15.88 11.14
CA LYS A 165 1.43 16.61 10.35
C LYS A 165 2.76 16.76 11.09
N GLU A 166 2.71 17.22 12.35
CA GLU A 166 3.91 17.36 13.15
C GLU A 166 4.61 16.03 13.42
N LYS A 167 3.85 14.97 13.72
CA LYS A 167 4.41 13.63 13.93
C LYS A 167 5.14 13.15 12.68
N MET A 168 4.51 13.21 11.52
CA MET A 168 5.10 12.75 10.25
C MET A 168 6.33 13.57 9.83
N ALA A 169 6.37 14.86 10.17
CA ALA A 169 7.51 15.73 9.85
C ALA A 169 8.75 15.49 10.75
N ARG A 170 8.59 14.76 11.86
CA ARG A 170 9.68 14.40 12.78
C ARG A 170 10.30 13.04 12.49
N ILE A 171 9.62 12.22 11.74
CA ILE A 171 10.08 10.93 11.26
C ILE A 171 11.02 11.12 10.08
#